data_cb6095648ffe35b7f1da7b75aac5be4d
#
_entry.id   cb6095648ffe35b7f1da7b75aac5be4d
#
_cell.length_a   1.000
_cell.length_b   1.000
_cell.length_c   1.000
_cell.angle_alpha   90.00
_cell.angle_beta   90.00
_cell.angle_gamma   90.00
#
_symmetry.space_group_name_H-M   'P 1'
#
loop_
_entity.id
_entity.type
_entity.pdbx_description
1 polymer ?
#
loop_
_entity_poly.entity_id
_entity_poly.type
_entity_poly.pdbx_seq_one_letter_code
_entity_poly.pdbx_strand_id
1 'polypeptide(L)'
;MQEKTPKEVESMINSKPDLKIIDVREQWEFDKCHIENSTHIPMGTIPDSVDKFDDDSEYVIVCHHGIRSKTVALWLENNGIKAPIYNLTGGLEQWSDDVDPSVEKYK
;
A
#
# COMPACT_ATOMS: atom_id res chain seq x y z
N MET A 1 8.08 -9.46 4.62
CA MET A 1 7.61 -8.07 4.48
C MET A 1 8.78 -7.14 4.75
N GLN A 2 8.89 -6.06 3.97
CA GLN A 2 9.93 -5.04 4.16
C GLN A 2 9.29 -3.67 4.27
N GLU A 3 9.85 -2.82 5.14
CA GLU A 3 9.45 -1.42 5.23
C GLU A 3 10.14 -0.63 4.12
N LYS A 4 9.41 0.27 3.48
CA LYS A 4 9.97 1.18 2.47
C LYS A 4 9.50 2.61 2.76
N THR A 5 10.42 3.55 2.70
CA THR A 5 10.08 4.96 2.87
C THR A 5 9.32 5.48 1.66
N PRO A 6 8.61 6.62 1.78
CA PRO A 6 7.95 7.23 0.62
C PRO A 6 8.89 7.46 -0.57
N LYS A 7 10.10 7.93 -0.34
CA LYS A 7 11.07 8.15 -1.42
C LYS A 7 11.49 6.84 -2.09
N GLU A 8 11.67 5.78 -1.30
CA GLU A 8 11.98 4.45 -1.84
C GLU A 8 10.83 3.92 -2.70
N VAL A 9 9.59 4.09 -2.23
CA VAL A 9 8.41 3.66 -3.00
C VAL A 9 8.27 4.47 -4.29
N GLU A 10 8.49 5.79 -4.24
CA GLU A 10 8.50 6.62 -5.43
C GLU A 10 9.48 6.10 -6.47
N SER A 11 10.70 5.77 -6.03
CA SER A 11 11.73 5.22 -6.90
C SER A 11 11.30 3.86 -7.50
N MET A 12 10.66 3.01 -6.69
CA MET A 12 10.14 1.72 -7.14
C MET A 12 9.05 1.88 -8.20
N ILE A 13 8.14 2.83 -8.00
CA ILE A 13 7.08 3.13 -8.99
C ILE A 13 7.70 3.49 -10.34
N ASN A 14 8.74 4.30 -10.32
CA ASN A 14 9.40 4.77 -11.54
C ASN A 14 10.21 3.69 -12.26
N SER A 15 10.69 2.68 -11.53
CA SER A 15 11.59 1.66 -12.09
C SER A 15 10.95 0.28 -12.30
N LYS A 16 9.77 0.03 -11.72
CA LYS A 16 9.11 -1.28 -11.73
C LYS A 16 7.69 -1.16 -12.29
N PRO A 17 7.50 -1.38 -13.59
CA PRO A 17 6.18 -1.22 -14.21
C PRO A 17 5.12 -2.18 -13.66
N ASP A 18 5.52 -3.32 -13.09
CA ASP A 18 4.60 -4.31 -12.55
C ASP A 18 4.31 -4.14 -11.05
N LEU A 19 4.86 -3.08 -10.45
CA LEU A 19 4.60 -2.78 -9.04
C LEU A 19 3.13 -2.42 -8.84
N LYS A 20 2.50 -3.03 -7.84
CA LYS A 20 1.11 -2.74 -7.50
C LYS A 20 1.03 -2.07 -6.14
N ILE A 21 0.24 -1.01 -6.09
CA ILE A 21 0.00 -0.26 -4.84
C ILE A 21 -1.40 -0.64 -4.35
N ILE A 22 -1.49 -1.20 -3.15
CA ILE A 22 -2.76 -1.65 -2.57
C ILE A 22 -3.09 -0.78 -1.38
N ASP A 23 -4.18 -0.03 -1.49
CA ASP A 23 -4.67 0.85 -0.43
C ASP A 23 -5.71 0.10 0.39
N VAL A 24 -5.44 -0.08 1.68
CA VAL A 24 -6.29 -0.89 2.57
C VAL A 24 -7.15 -0.04 3.50
N ARG A 25 -7.24 1.26 3.23
CA ARG A 25 -8.06 2.19 4.02
C ARG A 25 -9.55 1.98 3.77
N GLU A 26 -10.36 2.68 4.55
CA GLU A 26 -11.81 2.71 4.32
C GLU A 26 -12.15 3.47 3.04
N GLN A 27 -13.35 3.22 2.49
CA GLN A 27 -13.80 3.84 1.24
C GLN A 27 -13.76 5.37 1.31
N TRP A 28 -14.22 5.97 2.41
CA TRP A 28 -14.24 7.43 2.53
C TRP A 28 -12.84 8.03 2.52
N GLU A 29 -11.85 7.31 3.06
CA GLU A 29 -10.47 7.74 3.03
C GLU A 29 -9.93 7.71 1.60
N PHE A 30 -10.18 6.62 0.89
CA PHE A 30 -9.75 6.46 -0.49
C PHE A 30 -10.39 7.50 -1.41
N ASP A 31 -11.67 7.78 -1.21
CA ASP A 31 -12.39 8.79 -1.99
C ASP A 31 -11.84 10.19 -1.76
N LYS A 32 -11.34 10.45 -0.56
CA LYS A 32 -10.78 11.75 -0.21
C LYS A 32 -9.49 12.04 -0.98
N CYS A 33 -8.59 11.08 -1.00
CA CYS A 33 -7.33 11.16 -1.76
C CYS A 33 -6.68 9.77 -1.78
N HIS A 34 -5.89 9.49 -2.79
CA HIS A 34 -5.12 8.24 -2.87
C HIS A 34 -3.97 8.41 -3.86
N ILE A 35 -3.03 7.48 -3.84
CA ILE A 35 -1.94 7.45 -4.81
C ILE A 35 -2.53 7.05 -6.17
N GLU A 36 -2.16 7.79 -7.21
CA GLU A 36 -2.59 7.49 -8.58
C GLU A 36 -2.21 6.05 -8.95
N ASN A 37 -3.14 5.36 -9.61
CA ASN A 37 -3.00 3.96 -10.03
C ASN A 37 -2.96 2.95 -8.87
N SER A 38 -3.29 3.36 -7.65
CA SER A 38 -3.45 2.40 -6.56
C SER A 38 -4.78 1.66 -6.70
N THR A 39 -4.80 0.43 -6.19
CA THR A 39 -6.00 -0.40 -6.14
C THR A 39 -6.54 -0.40 -4.72
N HIS A 40 -7.82 -0.14 -4.57
CA HIS A 40 -8.46 -0.11 -3.26
C HIS A 40 -8.98 -1.50 -2.87
N ILE A 41 -8.41 -2.06 -1.81
CA ILE A 41 -8.92 -3.30 -1.21
C ILE A 41 -8.99 -3.04 0.30
N PRO A 42 -10.15 -2.64 0.83
CA PRO A 42 -10.28 -2.33 2.26
C PRO A 42 -9.78 -3.48 3.14
N MET A 43 -9.16 -3.13 4.25
CA MET A 43 -8.55 -4.09 5.17
C MET A 43 -9.48 -5.26 5.51
N GLY A 44 -10.77 -4.97 5.78
CA GLY A 44 -11.75 -5.99 6.14
C GLY A 44 -12.05 -6.99 5.03
N THR A 45 -11.73 -6.68 3.77
CA THR A 45 -11.99 -7.54 2.62
C THR A 45 -10.74 -8.29 2.14
N ILE A 46 -9.59 -8.05 2.76
CA ILE A 46 -8.34 -8.71 2.36
C ILE A 46 -8.43 -10.24 2.41
N PRO A 47 -9.02 -10.86 3.46
CA PRO A 47 -9.12 -12.33 3.48
C PRO A 47 -9.87 -12.91 2.28
N ASP A 48 -10.85 -12.19 1.75
CA ASP A 48 -11.64 -12.62 0.59
C ASP A 48 -10.97 -12.26 -0.75
N SER A 49 -9.83 -11.58 -0.70
CA SER A 49 -9.16 -11.05 -1.89
C SER A 49 -7.78 -11.67 -2.12
N VAL A 50 -7.44 -12.74 -1.40
CA VAL A 50 -6.11 -13.37 -1.47
C VAL A 50 -5.77 -13.82 -2.89
N ASP A 51 -6.75 -14.27 -3.65
CA ASP A 51 -6.58 -14.73 -5.03
C ASP A 51 -6.23 -13.59 -6.01
N LYS A 52 -6.35 -12.34 -5.58
CA LYS A 52 -5.95 -11.18 -6.39
C LYS A 52 -4.45 -10.89 -6.31
N PHE A 53 -3.74 -11.56 -5.41
CA PHE A 53 -2.30 -11.39 -5.23
C PHE A 53 -1.58 -12.55 -5.92
N ASP A 54 -0.91 -12.25 -7.02
CA ASP A 54 -0.14 -13.26 -7.74
C ASP A 54 1.34 -13.23 -7.33
N ASP A 55 2.07 -14.30 -7.64
CA ASP A 55 3.47 -14.43 -7.25
C ASP A 55 4.43 -13.71 -8.21
N ASP A 56 3.93 -13.22 -9.34
CA ASP A 56 4.74 -12.58 -10.38
C ASP A 56 4.84 -11.06 -10.23
N SER A 57 4.08 -10.48 -9.30
CA SER A 57 4.07 -9.05 -9.05
C SER A 57 4.76 -8.72 -7.73
N GLU A 58 4.95 -7.42 -7.47
CA GLU A 58 5.38 -6.91 -6.17
C GLU A 58 4.31 -5.97 -5.67
N TYR A 59 4.09 -5.94 -4.35
CA TYR A 59 2.99 -5.21 -3.74
C TYR A 59 3.47 -4.26 -2.65
N VAL A 60 3.06 -3.00 -2.74
CA VAL A 60 3.23 -2.03 -1.66
C VAL A 60 1.86 -1.82 -1.02
N ILE A 61 1.76 -2.08 0.26
CA ILE A 61 0.52 -1.93 1.01
C ILE A 61 0.55 -0.58 1.70
N VAL A 62 -0.51 0.21 1.52
CA VAL A 62 -0.57 1.57 2.05
C VAL A 62 -1.82 1.80 2.91
N CYS A 63 -1.65 2.63 3.95
CA CYS A 63 -2.76 3.15 4.74
C CYS A 63 -2.42 4.57 5.19
N HIS A 64 -3.16 5.14 6.15
CA HIS A 64 -2.94 6.53 6.56
C HIS A 64 -1.58 6.74 7.24
N HIS A 65 -1.24 5.90 8.23
CA HIS A 65 -0.02 6.05 9.02
C HIS A 65 0.95 4.87 8.94
N GLY A 66 0.65 3.84 8.16
CA GLY A 66 1.52 2.68 8.00
C GLY A 66 1.27 1.54 9.00
N ILE A 67 0.26 1.65 9.87
CA ILE A 67 -0.04 0.64 10.90
C ILE A 67 -0.96 -0.45 10.36
N ARG A 68 -2.11 -0.08 9.80
CA ARG A 68 -3.05 -1.03 9.19
C ARG A 68 -2.40 -1.79 8.05
N SER A 69 -1.63 -1.09 7.22
CA SER A 69 -0.95 -1.69 6.08
C SER A 69 0.12 -2.68 6.51
N LYS A 70 0.84 -2.40 7.59
CA LYS A 70 1.82 -3.35 8.12
C LYS A 70 1.13 -4.64 8.58
N THR A 71 0.01 -4.51 9.28
CA THR A 71 -0.78 -5.66 9.72
C THR A 71 -1.23 -6.51 8.53
N VAL A 72 -1.73 -5.86 7.48
CA VAL A 72 -2.16 -6.54 6.25
C VAL A 72 -0.99 -7.24 5.56
N ALA A 73 0.14 -6.54 5.43
CA ALA A 73 1.32 -7.10 4.77
C ALA A 73 1.82 -8.36 5.48
N LEU A 74 1.89 -8.34 6.81
CA LEU A 74 2.28 -9.50 7.59
C LEU A 74 1.26 -10.64 7.47
N TRP A 75 -0.03 -10.30 7.48
CA TRP A 75 -1.08 -11.29 7.32
C TRP A 75 -0.99 -11.99 5.96
N LEU A 76 -0.76 -11.24 4.89
CA LEU A 76 -0.61 -11.81 3.54
C LEU A 76 0.56 -12.80 3.48
N GLU A 77 1.71 -12.43 4.03
CA GLU A 77 2.85 -13.35 4.09
C GLU A 77 2.53 -14.62 4.85
N ASN A 78 1.85 -14.49 5.99
CA ASN A 78 1.50 -15.64 6.84
C ASN A 78 0.40 -16.50 6.22
N ASN A 79 -0.28 -16.03 5.19
CA ASN A 79 -1.37 -16.73 4.52
C ASN A 79 -1.03 -17.15 3.10
N GLY A 80 0.26 -17.35 2.83
CA GLY A 80 0.71 -18.04 1.63
C GLY A 80 1.06 -17.17 0.44
N ILE A 81 1.02 -15.85 0.57
CA ILE A 81 1.46 -14.97 -0.52
C ILE A 81 2.98 -14.97 -0.56
N LYS A 82 3.54 -15.39 -1.70
CA LYS A 82 4.99 -15.50 -1.89
C LYS A 82 5.60 -14.30 -2.62
N ALA A 83 4.79 -13.45 -3.20
CA ALA A 83 5.26 -12.23 -3.85
C ALA A 83 5.96 -11.32 -2.85
N PRO A 84 6.93 -10.50 -3.29
CA PRO A 84 7.51 -9.48 -2.41
C PRO A 84 6.42 -8.50 -1.94
N ILE A 85 6.37 -8.26 -0.64
CA ILE A 85 5.39 -7.37 -0.03
C ILE A 85 6.12 -6.33 0.79
N TYR A 86 5.75 -5.08 0.59
CA TYR A 86 6.34 -3.93 1.26
C TYR A 86 5.27 -3.13 1.98
N ASN A 87 5.63 -2.53 3.10
CA ASN A 87 4.78 -1.57 3.81
C ASN A 87 5.30 -0.17 3.54
N LEU A 88 4.40 0.75 3.18
CA LEU A 88 4.76 2.17 3.06
C LEU A 88 4.90 2.75 4.47
N THR A 89 6.13 2.96 4.89
CA THR A 89 6.44 3.51 6.21
C THR A 89 5.87 4.91 6.36
N GLY A 90 5.14 5.13 7.45
CA GLY A 90 4.52 6.42 7.72
C GLY A 90 3.23 6.66 6.93
N GLY A 91 2.88 5.78 6.01
CA GLY A 91 1.65 5.84 5.25
C GLY A 91 1.51 7.06 4.36
N LEU A 92 0.28 7.36 3.97
CA LEU A 92 0.01 8.51 3.10
C LEU A 92 0.29 9.86 3.78
N GLU A 93 0.27 9.91 5.11
CA GLU A 93 0.67 11.11 5.84
C GLU A 93 2.11 11.49 5.50
N GLN A 94 3.02 10.52 5.59
CA GLN A 94 4.43 10.75 5.26
C GLN A 94 4.64 10.92 3.75
N TRP A 95 3.88 10.21 2.94
CA TRP A 95 3.90 10.35 1.48
C TRP A 95 3.59 11.78 1.07
N SER A 96 2.58 12.39 1.70
CA SER A 96 2.21 13.78 1.46
C SER A 96 3.36 14.74 1.73
N ASP A 97 4.09 14.51 2.82
CA ASP A 97 5.23 15.37 3.18
C ASP A 97 6.42 15.21 2.25
N ASP A 98 6.71 13.98 1.85
CA ASP A 98 7.99 13.65 1.22
C ASP A 98 7.93 13.55 -0.30
N VAL A 99 6.77 13.24 -0.87
CA VAL A 99 6.63 12.93 -2.30
C VAL A 99 5.59 13.79 -2.97
N ASP A 100 4.34 13.79 -2.48
CA ASP A 100 3.24 14.41 -3.21
C ASP A 100 2.30 15.18 -2.27
N PRO A 101 2.51 16.49 -2.12
CA PRO A 101 1.67 17.32 -1.26
C PRO A 101 0.21 17.40 -1.71
N SER A 102 -0.12 16.99 -2.94
CA SER A 102 -1.51 16.96 -3.40
C SER A 102 -2.32 15.84 -2.77
N VAL A 103 -1.66 14.85 -2.18
CA VAL A 103 -2.32 13.84 -1.36
C VAL A 103 -2.63 14.47 -0.01
N GLU A 104 -3.91 14.86 0.18
CA GLU A 104 -4.32 15.62 1.35
C GLU A 104 -4.15 14.85 2.65
N LYS A 105 -3.67 15.56 3.67
CA LYS A 105 -3.66 15.04 5.04
C LYS A 105 -5.05 15.16 5.64
N TYR A 106 -5.39 14.23 6.52
CA TYR A 106 -6.67 14.23 7.23
C TYR A 106 -6.48 13.63 8.61
N LYS A 107 -7.45 13.85 9.45
CA LYS A 107 -7.42 13.33 10.82
C LYS A 107 -8.35 12.15 10.99
#